data_1973256459507579304bab2582ec2b74
#
_entry.id   1973256459507579304bab2582ec2b74
#
_cell.length_a   1.000
_cell.length_b   1.000
_cell.length_c   1.000
_cell.angle_alpha   90.00
_cell.angle_beta   90.00
_cell.angle_gamma   90.00
#
_symmetry.space_group_name_H-M   'P 1'
#
loop_
_entity.id
_entity.type
_entity.pdbx_description
1 polymer ?
#
loop_
_entity_poly.entity_id
_entity_poly.type
_entity_poly.pdbx_seq_one_letter_code
_entity_poly.pdbx_strand_id
1 'polypeptide(L)'
;MRRLIDNGTTLPARPPYIGHYGHLRKAYLEGYRPDLYTALVASEKLYEHCAEIDAAARSLIDLIMPELAKSAGATEELKAAAPMKWVGLMNACRAQAEEIVKYELIYA
;
A
#
# COMPACT_ATOMS: atom_id res chain seq x y z
N MET A 1 -0.46 2.10 32.66
CA MET A 1 -0.63 2.11 31.80
C MET A 1 -0.74 2.02 31.20
N ARG A 2 -0.38 2.17 31.49
CA ARG A 2 -0.40 2.08 30.58
C ARG A 2 -0.34 1.84 30.07
N ARG A 3 0.07 2.10 30.53
CA ARG A 3 0.20 1.92 29.76
C ARG A 3 0.60 1.90 29.64
N LEU A 4 1.10 2.12 30.31
CA LEU A 4 1.38 2.17 29.77
C LEU A 4 1.55 2.32 29.55
N ILE A 5 2.02 2.71 30.15
CA ILE A 5 2.09 2.97 29.57
C ILE A 5 2.22 3.33 29.28
N ASP A 6 2.70 3.67 29.82
CA ASP A 6 2.79 4.03 29.17
C ASP A 6 3.28 4.24 29.01
N ASN A 7 3.90 4.37 29.62
CA ASN A 7 4.30 4.47 29.07
C ASN A 7 4.79 4.13 28.72
N GLY A 8 5.21 4.14 29.00
CA GLY A 8 5.51 3.79 28.49
C GLY A 8 5.71 2.91 28.26
N THR A 9 5.79 2.69 28.63
CA THR A 9 5.74 1.97 28.28
C THR A 9 5.46 1.10 27.75
N THR A 10 5.64 0.81 27.85
CA THR A 10 5.31 0.22 27.31
C THR A 10 4.91 -0.63 26.60
N LEU A 11 4.68 -1.09 26.28
CA LEU A 11 4.10 -1.67 25.54
C LEU A 11 3.74 -2.00 24.72
N PRO A 12 3.97 -2.26 24.30
CA PRO A 12 3.60 -2.64 23.26
C PRO A 12 3.17 -3.08 22.69
N ALA A 13 3.36 -3.26 22.87
CA ALA A 13 3.12 -3.67 22.09
C ALA A 13 2.26 -3.84 20.87
N ARG A 14 1.81 -2.79 20.33
CA ARG A 14 1.02 -2.81 19.10
C ARG A 14 1.95 -2.76 17.91
N PRO A 15 1.76 -3.63 16.90
CA PRO A 15 2.56 -3.50 15.67
C PRO A 15 2.23 -2.21 14.95
N PRO A 16 3.15 -1.65 14.15
CA PRO A 16 2.86 -0.46 13.36
C PRO A 16 1.76 -0.71 12.34
N TYR A 17 1.08 0.35 11.93
CA TYR A 17 0.05 0.28 10.91
C TYR A 17 0.69 -0.11 9.58
N ILE A 18 0.23 -1.20 9.00
CA ILE A 18 0.81 -1.70 7.76
C ILE A 18 -0.09 -1.49 6.54
N GLY A 19 -1.35 -1.15 6.73
CA GLY A 19 -2.26 -0.81 5.65
C GLY A 19 -2.55 -1.94 4.68
N HIS A 20 -3.32 -1.61 3.65
CA HIS A 20 -3.76 -2.58 2.65
C HIS A 20 -2.58 -3.23 1.93
N TYR A 21 -1.63 -2.41 1.46
CA TYR A 21 -0.49 -2.94 0.69
C TYR A 21 0.49 -3.68 1.57
N GLY A 22 0.63 -3.25 2.82
CA GLY A 22 1.45 -3.98 3.79
C GLY A 22 0.90 -5.37 4.07
N HIS A 23 -0.42 -5.49 4.19
CA HIS A 23 -1.07 -6.80 4.36
C HIS A 23 -0.87 -7.69 3.13
N LEU A 24 -0.95 -7.13 1.93
CA LEU A 24 -0.69 -7.89 0.71
C LEU A 24 0.76 -8.40 0.69
N ARG A 25 1.71 -7.56 1.08
CA ARG A 25 3.12 -7.98 1.14
C ARG A 25 3.31 -9.10 2.16
N LYS A 26 2.69 -8.97 3.33
CA LYS A 26 2.78 -10.01 4.37
C LYS A 26 2.26 -11.34 3.85
N ALA A 27 1.09 -11.32 3.21
CA ALA A 27 0.49 -12.54 2.66
C ALA A 27 1.38 -13.16 1.57
N TYR A 28 1.97 -12.32 0.72
CA TYR A 28 2.87 -12.79 -0.32
C TYR A 28 4.09 -13.49 0.29
N LEU A 29 4.69 -12.87 1.31
CA LEU A 29 5.87 -13.44 1.96
C LEU A 29 5.53 -14.78 2.61
N GLU A 30 4.40 -14.88 3.28
CA GLU A 30 3.99 -16.12 3.92
C GLU A 30 3.79 -17.24 2.90
N GLY A 31 3.20 -16.93 1.75
CA GLY A 31 2.84 -17.94 0.76
C GLY A 31 3.95 -18.28 -0.21
N TYR A 32 4.78 -17.31 -0.59
CA TYR A 32 5.75 -17.49 -1.68
C TYR A 32 7.19 -17.27 -1.28
N ARG A 33 7.45 -16.65 -0.14
CA ARG A 33 8.81 -16.43 0.34
C ARG A 33 8.90 -16.77 1.83
N PRO A 34 8.61 -18.03 2.19
CA PRO A 34 8.59 -18.40 3.62
C PRO A 34 9.95 -18.26 4.29
N ASP A 35 11.04 -18.40 3.55
CA ASP A 35 12.40 -18.18 4.08
C ASP A 35 12.57 -16.73 4.54
N LEU A 36 12.16 -15.78 3.71
CA LEU A 36 12.26 -14.37 4.04
C LEU A 36 11.27 -13.99 5.15
N TYR A 37 10.06 -14.55 5.08
CA TYR A 37 9.06 -14.33 6.12
C TYR A 37 9.60 -14.75 7.48
N THR A 38 10.15 -15.96 7.56
CA THR A 38 10.70 -16.48 8.81
C THR A 38 11.85 -15.61 9.32
N ALA A 39 12.73 -15.16 8.41
CA ALA A 39 13.85 -14.32 8.80
C ALA A 39 13.37 -12.97 9.37
N LEU A 40 12.32 -12.39 8.75
CA LEU A 40 11.77 -11.11 9.22
C LEU A 40 11.08 -11.27 10.57
N VAL A 41 10.38 -12.38 10.78
CA VAL A 41 9.75 -12.66 12.06
C VAL A 41 10.82 -12.83 13.13
N ALA A 42 11.87 -13.61 12.83
CA ALA A 42 12.95 -13.87 13.81
C ALA A 42 13.69 -12.60 14.19
N SER A 43 13.86 -11.66 13.26
CA SER A 43 14.55 -10.40 13.52
C SER A 43 13.60 -9.32 14.07
N GLU A 44 12.30 -9.64 14.20
CA GLU A 44 11.27 -8.71 14.67
C GLU A 44 11.11 -7.51 13.74
N LYS A 45 11.34 -7.70 12.44
CA LYS A 45 11.28 -6.64 11.44
C LYS A 45 10.10 -6.79 10.47
N LEU A 46 9.25 -7.81 10.66
CA LEU A 46 8.20 -8.10 9.69
C LEU A 46 7.24 -6.93 9.51
N TYR A 47 6.69 -6.40 10.61
CA TYR A 47 5.71 -5.32 10.50
C TYR A 47 6.34 -4.02 10.04
N GLU A 48 7.57 -3.76 10.46
CA GLU A 48 8.31 -2.59 10.00
C GLU A 48 8.52 -2.65 8.48
N HIS A 49 8.93 -3.83 7.98
CA HIS A 49 9.10 -4.04 6.55
C HIS A 49 7.78 -3.82 5.79
N CYS A 50 6.69 -4.41 6.29
CA CYS A 50 5.38 -4.28 5.63
C CYS A 50 4.87 -2.84 5.67
N ALA A 51 5.13 -2.11 6.75
CA ALA A 51 4.76 -0.70 6.84
C ALA A 51 5.53 0.14 5.82
N GLU A 52 6.81 -0.17 5.62
CA GLU A 52 7.63 0.52 4.62
C GLU A 52 7.13 0.25 3.21
N ILE A 53 6.74 -1.00 2.93
CA ILE A 53 6.17 -1.36 1.63
C ILE A 53 4.86 -0.63 1.41
N ASP A 54 4.01 -0.56 2.44
CA ASP A 54 2.73 0.14 2.33
C ASP A 54 2.93 1.62 2.00
N ALA A 55 3.86 2.27 2.70
CA ALA A 55 4.16 3.68 2.45
C ALA A 55 4.71 3.89 1.04
N ALA A 56 5.61 3.02 0.60
CA ALA A 56 6.19 3.10 -0.74
C ALA A 56 5.12 2.89 -1.80
N ALA A 57 4.19 1.95 -1.58
CA ALA A 57 3.10 1.68 -2.50
C ALA A 57 2.18 2.89 -2.66
N ARG A 58 1.82 3.53 -1.54
CA ARG A 58 0.98 4.72 -1.58
C ARG A 58 1.65 5.86 -2.32
N SER A 59 2.95 6.06 -2.05
CA SER A 59 3.73 7.10 -2.72
C SER A 59 3.80 6.86 -4.23
N LEU A 60 3.99 5.61 -4.63
CA LEU A 60 4.06 5.26 -6.05
C LEU A 60 2.72 5.51 -6.74
N ILE A 61 1.60 5.14 -6.09
CA ILE A 61 0.27 5.40 -6.65
C ILE A 61 0.07 6.91 -6.84
N ASP A 62 0.42 7.70 -5.83
CA ASP A 62 0.28 9.16 -5.91
C ASP A 62 1.12 9.75 -7.04
N LEU A 63 2.25 9.11 -7.34
CA LEU A 63 3.14 9.55 -8.42
C LEU A 63 2.59 9.21 -9.79
N ILE A 64 2.03 8.00 -9.96
CA ILE A 64 1.64 7.54 -11.30
C ILE A 64 0.19 7.86 -11.67
N MET A 65 -0.69 8.07 -10.70
CA MET A 65 -2.11 8.35 -10.98
C MET A 65 -2.33 9.56 -11.89
N PRO A 66 -1.66 10.71 -11.66
CA PRO A 66 -1.87 11.86 -12.56
C PRO A 66 -1.50 11.56 -14.01
N GLU A 67 -0.45 10.78 -14.22
CA GLU A 67 -0.02 10.41 -15.58
C GLU A 67 -1.00 9.46 -16.24
N LEU A 68 -1.51 8.48 -15.49
CA LEU A 68 -2.52 7.56 -16.01
C LEU A 68 -3.81 8.29 -16.34
N ALA A 69 -4.24 9.21 -15.45
CA ALA A 69 -5.45 9.99 -15.67
C ALA A 69 -5.33 10.85 -16.92
N LYS A 70 -4.17 11.48 -17.10
CA LYS A 70 -3.91 12.32 -18.28
C LYS A 70 -3.97 11.47 -19.55
N SER A 71 -3.32 10.31 -19.55
CA SER A 71 -3.32 9.41 -20.72
C SER A 71 -4.72 8.90 -21.05
N ALA A 72 -5.55 8.68 -20.03
CA ALA A 72 -6.91 8.17 -20.21
C ALA A 72 -7.91 9.25 -20.59
N GLY A 73 -7.51 10.52 -20.50
CA GLY A 73 -8.44 11.63 -20.78
C GLY A 73 -9.36 11.96 -19.61
N ALA A 74 -9.01 11.55 -18.40
CA ALA A 74 -9.80 11.84 -17.20
C ALA A 74 -9.46 13.23 -16.68
N THR A 75 -9.92 14.24 -17.41
CA THR A 75 -9.60 15.65 -17.15
C THR A 75 -10.66 16.31 -16.29
N GLU A 76 -10.36 17.52 -15.80
CA GLU A 76 -11.35 18.32 -15.07
C GLU A 76 -12.51 18.72 -15.96
N GLU A 77 -12.23 18.97 -17.25
CA GLU A 77 -13.30 19.27 -18.22
C GLU A 77 -14.25 18.09 -18.36
N LEU A 78 -13.72 16.89 -18.47
CA LEU A 78 -14.54 15.69 -18.57
C LEU A 78 -15.34 15.48 -17.27
N LYS A 79 -14.73 15.71 -16.12
CA LYS A 79 -15.39 15.58 -14.82
C LYS A 79 -16.62 16.49 -14.76
N ALA A 80 -16.49 17.72 -15.26
CA ALA A 80 -17.59 18.69 -15.28
C ALA A 80 -18.66 18.29 -16.28
N ALA A 81 -18.26 17.85 -17.48
CA ALA A 81 -19.20 17.56 -18.57
C ALA A 81 -19.88 16.20 -18.43
N ALA A 82 -19.14 15.19 -17.96
CA ALA A 82 -19.63 13.81 -17.88
C ALA A 82 -19.06 13.13 -16.64
N PRO A 83 -19.57 13.47 -15.44
CA PRO A 83 -18.99 12.99 -14.19
C PRO A 83 -18.96 11.47 -14.05
N MET A 84 -19.96 10.77 -14.54
CA MET A 84 -19.97 9.31 -14.43
C MET A 84 -18.91 8.67 -15.32
N LYS A 85 -18.69 9.23 -16.50
CA LYS A 85 -17.62 8.74 -17.37
C LYS A 85 -16.26 9.00 -16.74
N TRP A 86 -16.09 10.16 -16.13
CA TRP A 86 -14.84 10.50 -15.41
C TRP A 86 -14.58 9.51 -14.27
N VAL A 87 -15.62 9.19 -13.49
CA VAL A 87 -15.48 8.22 -12.38
C VAL A 87 -15.02 6.87 -12.91
N GLY A 88 -15.63 6.41 -14.02
CA GLY A 88 -15.25 5.13 -14.64
C GLY A 88 -13.79 5.12 -15.06
N LEU A 89 -13.32 6.21 -15.69
CA LEU A 89 -11.93 6.31 -16.11
C LEU A 89 -10.97 6.35 -14.91
N MET A 90 -11.35 7.08 -13.87
CA MET A 90 -10.49 7.15 -12.68
C MET A 90 -10.40 5.80 -11.96
N ASN A 91 -11.51 5.06 -11.91
CA ASN A 91 -11.49 3.72 -11.33
C ASN A 91 -10.60 2.78 -12.13
N ALA A 92 -10.64 2.88 -13.46
CA ALA A 92 -9.77 2.07 -14.32
C ALA A 92 -8.29 2.44 -14.11
N CYS A 93 -8.00 3.73 -13.99
CA CYS A 93 -6.64 4.20 -13.72
C CYS A 93 -6.13 3.69 -12.37
N ARG A 94 -6.98 3.72 -11.35
CA ARG A 94 -6.60 3.23 -10.03
C ARG A 94 -6.32 1.72 -10.07
N ALA A 95 -7.15 0.95 -10.75
CA ALA A 95 -6.92 -0.49 -10.89
C ALA A 95 -5.60 -0.75 -11.59
N GLN A 96 -5.27 0.02 -12.62
CA GLN A 96 -4.01 -0.10 -13.34
C GLN A 96 -2.83 0.26 -12.43
N ALA A 97 -2.97 1.35 -11.65
CA ALA A 97 -1.93 1.77 -10.71
C ALA A 97 -1.67 0.68 -9.67
N GLU A 98 -2.72 0.05 -9.17
CA GLU A 98 -2.59 -1.02 -8.18
C GLU A 98 -1.89 -2.22 -8.76
N GLU A 99 -2.14 -2.56 -10.01
CA GLU A 99 -1.43 -3.67 -10.67
C GLU A 99 0.06 -3.36 -10.80
N ILE A 100 0.40 -2.13 -11.15
CA ILE A 100 1.80 -1.70 -11.25
C ILE A 100 2.48 -1.83 -9.87
N VAL A 101 1.81 -1.35 -8.83
CA VAL A 101 2.35 -1.39 -7.47
C VAL A 101 2.56 -2.83 -7.00
N LYS A 102 1.60 -3.71 -7.26
CA LYS A 102 1.71 -5.11 -6.88
C LYS A 102 2.93 -5.74 -7.55
N TYR A 103 3.11 -5.49 -8.82
CA TYR A 103 4.23 -6.06 -9.58
C TYR A 103 5.57 -5.51 -9.09
N GLU A 104 5.64 -4.20 -8.83
CA GLU A 104 6.91 -3.55 -8.49
C GLU A 104 7.32 -3.76 -7.03
N LEU A 105 6.37 -3.77 -6.10
CA LEU A 105 6.66 -3.73 -4.68
C LEU A 105 6.16 -4.93 -3.89
N ILE A 106 5.00 -5.47 -4.26
CA ILE A 106 4.37 -6.52 -3.44
C ILE A 106 4.96 -7.88 -3.76
N TYR A 107 5.12 -8.19 -5.03
CA TYR A 107 5.57 -9.51 -5.51
C TYR A 107 7.05 -9.54 -5.89
N ALA A 108 7.78 -8.55 -5.47
CA ALA A 108 9.21 -8.46 -5.79
C ALA A 108 10.09 -9.39 -4.93
#